data_95b94f37db632ced00f5093e98cbf074
#
_entry.id   95b94f37db632ced00f5093e98cbf074
#
_cell.length_a   1.000
_cell.length_b   1.000
_cell.length_c   1.000
_cell.angle_alpha   90.00
_cell.angle_beta   90.00
_cell.angle_gamma   90.00
#
_symmetry.space_group_name_H-M   'P 1'
#
loop_
_entity.id
_entity.type
_entity.pdbx_description
1 polymer ?
#
loop_
_entity_poly.entity_id
_entity_poly.type
_entity_poly.pdbx_seq_one_letter_code
_entity_poly.pdbx_strand_id
1 'polypeptide(L)'
;GECMEYAPNVRFCELMLNGEYQGIYVLTELIGSGRDGARLNMEVDARDNTYTGYLLRLDRQDKSEYDRLNSLTTYSYRNDMELKLEVEFPGEKKLTPGIKEAIKTDFSAFEKGLYSYDYDSRKYGYRAQVDVDSFVDYLILNEFTTNYDAGSYSTYIYRDVSGRLKMCVWDFNNACDNYQEQTTMQVQHFDVHRKLW
;
A
#
# COMPACT_ATOMS: atom_id res chain seq x y z
N GLY A 1 -8.54 19.59 7.61
CA GLY A 1 -7.43 18.69 7.42
C GLY A 1 -7.16 18.51 5.95
N GLU A 2 -5.92 18.51 5.54
CA GLU A 2 -5.55 18.16 4.18
C GLU A 2 -5.79 16.67 4.01
N CYS A 3 -6.42 16.30 2.91
CA CYS A 3 -6.68 14.90 2.57
C CYS A 3 -5.39 14.18 2.20
N MET A 4 -5.44 12.84 2.18
CA MET A 4 -4.39 11.98 1.62
C MET A 4 -3.81 12.60 0.34
N GLU A 5 -2.49 12.72 0.26
CA GLU A 5 -1.80 13.38 -0.86
C GLU A 5 -2.09 12.72 -2.21
N TYR A 6 -2.25 11.40 -2.19
CA TYR A 6 -2.53 10.62 -3.37
C TYR A 6 -3.66 9.60 -3.13
N ALA A 7 -4.64 9.65 -3.99
CA ALA A 7 -5.63 8.59 -4.21
C ALA A 7 -5.85 8.43 -5.71
N PRO A 8 -6.04 7.23 -6.24
CA PRO A 8 -6.32 7.01 -7.66
C PRO A 8 -7.56 7.76 -8.11
N ASN A 9 -7.49 8.40 -9.26
CA ASN A 9 -8.67 8.99 -9.89
C ASN A 9 -9.58 7.90 -10.43
N VAL A 10 -10.88 8.11 -10.28
CA VAL A 10 -11.89 7.20 -10.82
C VAL A 10 -12.95 7.99 -11.60
N ARG A 11 -13.48 7.38 -12.65
CA ARG A 11 -14.61 7.93 -13.44
C ARG A 11 -15.52 6.81 -13.88
N PHE A 12 -16.81 7.06 -13.81
CA PHE A 12 -17.77 6.18 -14.44
C PHE A 12 -17.76 6.42 -15.95
N CYS A 13 -17.86 5.34 -16.71
CA CYS A 13 -17.95 5.36 -18.17
C CYS A 13 -18.93 4.30 -18.67
N GLU A 14 -19.57 4.56 -19.79
CA GLU A 14 -20.32 3.56 -20.53
C GLU A 14 -19.39 2.86 -21.51
N LEU A 15 -19.44 1.53 -21.54
CA LEU A 15 -18.62 0.72 -22.43
C LEU A 15 -19.44 0.24 -23.63
N MET A 16 -18.94 0.57 -24.81
CA MET A 16 -19.43 0.03 -26.07
C MET A 16 -18.34 -0.86 -26.69
N LEU A 17 -18.63 -2.12 -26.95
CA LEU A 17 -17.70 -3.04 -27.59
C LEU A 17 -18.32 -3.53 -28.90
N ASN A 18 -17.63 -3.30 -30.02
CA ASN A 18 -18.11 -3.67 -31.35
C ASN A 18 -19.55 -3.16 -31.68
N GLY A 19 -19.92 -2.01 -31.12
CA GLY A 19 -21.25 -1.42 -31.30
C GLY A 19 -22.32 -1.92 -30.31
N GLU A 20 -21.99 -2.86 -29.45
CA GLU A 20 -22.88 -3.37 -28.40
C GLU A 20 -22.60 -2.71 -27.06
N TYR A 21 -23.66 -2.31 -26.35
CA TYR A 21 -23.57 -1.73 -25.02
C TYR A 21 -23.27 -2.80 -23.98
N GLN A 22 -22.19 -2.63 -23.24
CA GLN A 22 -21.70 -3.56 -22.22
C GLN A 22 -22.04 -3.13 -20.78
N GLY A 23 -22.61 -1.96 -20.60
CA GLY A 23 -22.95 -1.44 -19.28
C GLY A 23 -22.07 -0.30 -18.79
N ILE A 24 -22.21 0.02 -17.51
CA ILE A 24 -21.45 1.06 -16.82
C ILE A 24 -20.21 0.44 -16.16
N TYR A 25 -19.07 1.05 -16.38
CA TYR A 25 -17.78 0.62 -15.84
C TYR A 25 -17.13 1.76 -15.04
N VAL A 26 -16.21 1.39 -14.20
CA VAL A 26 -15.34 2.33 -13.50
C VAL A 26 -13.97 2.35 -14.17
N LEU A 27 -13.61 3.47 -14.75
CA LEU A 27 -12.27 3.72 -15.24
C LEU A 27 -11.41 4.21 -14.06
N THR A 28 -10.40 3.46 -13.70
CA THR A 28 -9.56 3.72 -12.54
C THR A 28 -8.12 3.98 -12.96
N GLU A 29 -7.51 5.02 -12.39
CA GLU A 29 -6.08 5.25 -12.49
C GLU A 29 -5.33 4.11 -11.82
N LEU A 30 -4.28 3.59 -12.45
CA LEU A 30 -3.40 2.60 -11.83
C LEU A 30 -2.47 3.28 -10.83
N ILE A 31 -2.24 2.62 -9.69
CA ILE A 31 -1.22 3.07 -8.74
C ILE A 31 0.15 2.82 -9.37
N GLY A 32 0.94 3.87 -9.53
CA GLY A 32 2.25 3.73 -10.12
C GLY A 32 2.90 5.06 -10.47
N SER A 33 4.10 4.97 -11.04
CA SER A 33 4.81 6.12 -11.60
C SER A 33 5.09 5.89 -13.07
N GLY A 34 5.10 6.95 -13.84
CA GLY A 34 5.61 6.90 -15.19
C GLY A 34 4.71 7.49 -16.28
N ARG A 35 4.98 7.05 -17.52
CA ARG A 35 4.46 7.66 -18.74
C ARG A 35 2.96 7.48 -18.96
N ASP A 36 2.34 6.58 -18.25
CA ASP A 36 0.96 6.17 -18.49
C ASP A 36 -0.05 6.92 -17.61
N GLY A 37 0.30 8.13 -17.18
CA GLY A 37 -0.58 9.02 -16.43
C GLY A 37 -0.65 8.78 -14.94
N ALA A 38 0.12 7.86 -14.42
CA ALA A 38 0.26 7.65 -12.99
C ALA A 38 0.92 8.86 -12.32
N ARG A 39 0.29 9.38 -11.29
CA ARG A 39 0.68 10.66 -10.67
C ARG A 39 1.76 10.55 -9.60
N LEU A 40 2.12 9.32 -9.16
CA LEU A 40 3.19 9.16 -8.19
C LEU A 40 4.55 9.43 -8.85
N ASN A 41 5.35 10.24 -8.20
CA ASN A 41 6.68 10.61 -8.68
C ASN A 41 7.74 9.68 -8.07
N MET A 42 7.63 8.40 -8.35
CA MET A 42 8.63 7.42 -7.91
C MET A 42 9.68 7.23 -9.01
N GLU A 43 10.94 7.31 -8.65
CA GLU A 43 12.05 7.15 -9.56
C GLU A 43 13.01 6.06 -9.08
N VAL A 44 13.69 5.41 -10.04
CA VAL A 44 14.85 4.58 -9.76
C VAL A 44 16.07 5.44 -9.89
N ASP A 45 16.80 5.68 -8.81
CA ASP A 45 18.10 6.35 -8.91
C ASP A 45 19.14 5.40 -9.48
N ALA A 46 19.53 5.65 -10.72
CA ALA A 46 20.53 4.83 -11.41
C ALA A 46 21.95 5.01 -10.83
N ARG A 47 22.18 6.04 -10.01
CA ARG A 47 23.49 6.36 -9.42
C ARG A 47 23.67 5.78 -8.03
N ASP A 48 22.57 5.72 -7.28
CA ASP A 48 22.58 5.22 -5.90
C ASP A 48 21.29 4.44 -5.62
N ASN A 49 21.41 3.13 -5.55
CA ASN A 49 20.30 2.23 -5.28
C ASN A 49 19.57 2.53 -3.95
N THR A 50 20.20 3.27 -3.02
CA THR A 50 19.62 3.61 -1.72
C THR A 50 18.56 4.69 -1.78
N TYR A 51 18.50 5.44 -2.87
CA TYR A 51 17.53 6.53 -3.07
C TYR A 51 16.41 6.20 -4.07
N THR A 52 16.22 4.95 -4.38
CA THR A 52 15.11 4.53 -5.24
C THR A 52 13.78 4.69 -4.52
N GLY A 53 12.84 5.39 -5.15
CA GLY A 53 11.44 5.36 -4.74
C GLY A 53 10.84 3.99 -4.97
N TYR A 54 9.82 3.60 -4.23
CA TYR A 54 9.22 2.28 -4.38
C TYR A 54 7.72 2.24 -4.04
N LEU A 55 7.04 1.23 -4.58
CA LEU A 55 5.67 0.87 -4.27
C LEU A 55 5.65 -0.58 -3.81
N LEU A 56 5.09 -0.80 -2.64
CA LEU A 56 4.86 -2.12 -2.06
C LEU A 56 3.37 -2.42 -2.05
N ARG A 57 3.05 -3.69 -2.27
CA ARG A 57 1.70 -4.21 -2.21
C ARG A 57 1.61 -5.37 -1.22
N LEU A 58 0.59 -5.37 -0.41
CA LEU A 58 0.13 -6.53 0.34
C LEU A 58 -1.14 -7.04 -0.32
N ASP A 59 -1.06 -8.23 -0.88
CA ASP A 59 -2.15 -8.85 -1.62
C ASP A 59 -2.00 -10.39 -1.67
N ARG A 60 -2.73 -11.06 -2.54
CA ARG A 60 -2.83 -12.53 -2.67
C ARG A 60 -1.56 -13.25 -3.15
N GLN A 61 -0.44 -12.56 -3.26
CA GLN A 61 0.87 -13.15 -3.58
C GLN A 61 0.91 -13.81 -4.96
N ASP A 62 0.52 -13.08 -5.98
CA ASP A 62 0.56 -13.53 -7.36
C ASP A 62 1.92 -13.30 -8.06
N LYS A 63 2.82 -12.56 -7.40
CA LYS A 63 4.18 -12.28 -7.90
C LYS A 63 5.15 -13.43 -7.64
N SER A 64 6.21 -13.46 -8.42
CA SER A 64 7.32 -14.39 -8.19
C SER A 64 8.02 -14.15 -6.86
N GLU A 65 8.72 -15.16 -6.33
CA GLU A 65 9.51 -14.98 -5.11
C GLU A 65 10.58 -13.89 -5.22
N TYR A 66 11.06 -13.63 -6.42
CA TYR A 66 12.03 -12.59 -6.66
C TYR A 66 11.47 -11.19 -6.34
N ASP A 67 10.20 -10.96 -6.63
CA ASP A 67 9.54 -9.69 -6.40
C ASP A 67 9.01 -9.54 -4.97
N ARG A 68 9.00 -10.64 -4.22
CA ARG A 68 8.54 -10.63 -2.84
C ARG A 68 9.60 -10.08 -1.90
N LEU A 69 9.18 -9.17 -1.06
CA LEU A 69 9.96 -8.64 0.03
C LEU A 69 9.56 -9.36 1.31
N ASN A 70 10.37 -10.33 1.73
CA ASN A 70 10.26 -10.86 3.09
C ASN A 70 10.80 -9.80 4.03
N SER A 71 9.91 -8.90 4.42
CA SER A 71 10.31 -7.71 5.15
C SER A 71 10.60 -7.96 6.60
N LEU A 72 10.31 -9.15 7.09
CA LEU A 72 10.05 -9.16 8.48
C LEU A 72 11.22 -9.23 9.35
N THR A 73 11.13 -8.31 10.10
CA THR A 73 11.82 -8.11 11.32
C THR A 73 11.54 -9.24 12.27
N THR A 74 12.54 -9.56 13.04
CA THR A 74 12.48 -10.43 14.22
C THR A 74 11.42 -10.00 15.25
N TYR A 75 10.66 -8.94 14.99
CA TYR A 75 9.68 -8.39 15.94
C TYR A 75 8.24 -8.83 15.67
N SER A 76 7.96 -9.50 14.57
CA SER A 76 6.65 -10.10 14.33
C SER A 76 6.48 -11.31 15.27
N TYR A 77 5.78 -11.10 16.36
CA TYR A 77 5.42 -12.16 17.31
C TYR A 77 4.34 -13.12 16.80
N ARG A 78 3.77 -12.85 15.65
CA ARG A 78 2.77 -13.72 15.04
C ARG A 78 3.43 -14.60 14.01
N ASN A 79 3.95 -15.73 14.49
CA ASN A 79 4.62 -16.75 13.68
C ASN A 79 3.75 -17.37 12.58
N ASP A 80 2.47 -17.07 12.52
CA ASP A 80 1.51 -17.75 11.66
C ASP A 80 1.17 -16.99 10.38
N MET A 81 1.62 -15.74 10.25
CA MET A 81 1.38 -14.94 9.04
C MET A 81 2.68 -14.31 8.57
N GLU A 82 3.34 -14.97 7.65
CA GLU A 82 4.35 -14.31 6.84
C GLU A 82 3.68 -13.27 5.95
N LEU A 83 3.69 -12.03 6.39
CA LEU A 83 3.29 -10.90 5.55
C LEU A 83 4.34 -10.74 4.45
N LYS A 84 4.01 -11.18 3.25
CA LYS A 84 4.88 -11.06 2.09
C LYS A 84 4.46 -9.82 1.32
N LEU A 85 5.19 -8.73 1.53
CA LEU A 85 5.07 -7.56 0.70
C LEU A 85 5.65 -7.84 -0.68
N GLU A 86 4.93 -7.45 -1.70
CA GLU A 86 5.37 -7.53 -3.09
C GLU A 86 5.86 -6.15 -3.55
N VAL A 87 6.94 -6.14 -4.33
CA VAL A 87 7.45 -4.91 -4.93
C VAL A 87 6.75 -4.69 -6.27
N GLU A 88 5.90 -3.66 -6.35
CA GLU A 88 5.22 -3.26 -7.58
C GLU A 88 6.07 -2.28 -8.41
N PHE A 89 6.79 -1.42 -7.72
CA PHE A 89 7.75 -0.53 -8.35
C PHE A 89 9.04 -0.50 -7.50
N PRO A 90 10.22 -0.57 -8.12
CA PRO A 90 10.48 -0.75 -9.56
C PRO A 90 9.96 -2.08 -10.09
N GLY A 91 9.50 -2.09 -11.36
CA GLY A 91 9.12 -3.35 -12.01
C GLY A 91 10.30 -4.31 -12.17
N GLU A 92 10.01 -5.59 -12.38
CA GLU A 92 10.94 -6.73 -12.41
C GLU A 92 12.26 -6.44 -13.15
N LYS A 93 12.17 -5.83 -14.34
CA LYS A 93 13.36 -5.54 -15.16
C LYS A 93 14.35 -4.54 -14.52
N LYS A 94 13.88 -3.73 -13.59
CA LYS A 94 14.69 -2.71 -12.91
C LYS A 94 14.99 -3.08 -11.45
N LEU A 95 14.30 -4.10 -10.90
CA LEU A 95 14.46 -4.55 -9.55
C LEU A 95 15.70 -5.43 -9.41
N THR A 96 16.85 -4.80 -9.25
CA THR A 96 18.11 -5.51 -8.99
C THR A 96 18.15 -6.04 -7.56
N PRO A 97 18.99 -7.06 -7.25
CA PRO A 97 19.19 -7.52 -5.88
C PRO A 97 19.60 -6.40 -4.91
N GLY A 98 20.42 -5.46 -5.37
CA GLY A 98 20.85 -4.31 -4.57
C GLY A 98 19.68 -3.37 -4.22
N ILE A 99 18.82 -3.06 -5.20
CA ILE A 99 17.62 -2.25 -4.98
C ILE A 99 16.65 -2.97 -4.03
N LYS A 100 16.45 -4.28 -4.24
CA LYS A 100 15.57 -5.07 -3.36
C LYS A 100 16.05 -5.05 -1.91
N GLU A 101 17.36 -5.21 -1.67
CA GLU A 101 17.93 -5.16 -0.32
C GLU A 101 17.86 -3.75 0.29
N ALA A 102 18.02 -2.70 -0.53
CA ALA A 102 17.84 -1.32 -0.07
C ALA A 102 16.39 -1.05 0.36
N ILE A 103 15.40 -1.47 -0.42
CA ILE A 103 13.98 -1.36 -0.07
C ILE A 103 13.69 -2.11 1.24
N LYS A 104 14.18 -3.34 1.35
CA LYS A 104 14.03 -4.17 2.56
C LYS A 104 14.63 -3.50 3.79
N THR A 105 15.83 -2.96 3.66
CA THR A 105 16.51 -2.26 4.75
C THR A 105 15.74 -1.03 5.20
N ASP A 106 15.24 -0.27 4.26
CA ASP A 106 14.47 0.93 4.52
C ASP A 106 13.13 0.62 5.20
N PHE A 107 12.39 -0.36 4.68
CA PHE A 107 11.13 -0.79 5.30
C PHE A 107 11.35 -1.40 6.69
N SER A 108 12.43 -2.18 6.86
CA SER A 108 12.81 -2.72 8.17
C SER A 108 13.18 -1.64 9.19
N ALA A 109 13.72 -0.50 8.73
CA ALA A 109 13.97 0.64 9.62
C ALA A 109 12.67 1.24 10.16
N PHE A 110 11.63 1.31 9.33
CA PHE A 110 10.29 1.70 9.77
C PHE A 110 9.73 0.74 10.82
N GLU A 111 9.76 -0.58 10.55
CA GLU A 111 9.28 -1.59 11.51
C GLU A 111 10.05 -1.53 12.83
N LYS A 112 11.37 -1.41 12.79
CA LYS A 112 12.18 -1.23 14.00
C LYS A 112 11.80 0.04 14.76
N GLY A 113 11.53 1.11 14.04
CA GLY A 113 11.05 2.37 14.63
C GLY A 113 9.72 2.21 15.38
N LEU A 114 8.79 1.39 14.86
CA LEU A 114 7.51 1.09 15.51
C LEU A 114 7.67 0.35 16.84
N TYR A 115 8.59 -0.63 16.89
CA TYR A 115 8.77 -1.50 18.04
C TYR A 115 9.91 -1.08 18.99
N SER A 116 10.56 0.05 18.70
CA SER A 116 11.64 0.57 19.55
C SER A 116 11.12 1.17 20.85
N TYR A 117 11.98 1.25 21.86
CA TYR A 117 11.65 1.92 23.12
C TYR A 117 11.24 3.39 22.91
N ASP A 118 11.85 4.06 21.95
CA ASP A 118 11.62 5.44 21.56
C ASP A 118 10.73 5.59 20.32
N TYR A 119 9.77 4.68 20.16
CA TYR A 119 8.87 4.60 19.00
C TYR A 119 8.17 5.92 18.66
N ASP A 120 7.85 6.75 19.65
CA ASP A 120 7.18 8.05 19.47
C ASP A 120 8.16 9.21 19.24
N SER A 121 9.46 8.94 19.23
CA SER A 121 10.47 9.95 18.93
C SER A 121 10.31 10.50 17.52
N ARG A 122 10.32 11.83 17.40
CA ARG A 122 10.27 12.48 16.07
C ARG A 122 11.52 12.21 15.23
N LYS A 123 12.62 11.83 15.86
CA LYS A 123 13.91 11.63 15.18
C LYS A 123 14.25 10.18 14.93
N TYR A 124 13.89 9.28 15.84
CA TYR A 124 14.31 7.87 15.82
C TYR A 124 13.14 6.88 15.75
N GLY A 125 11.93 7.31 16.09
CA GLY A 125 10.73 6.50 16.05
C GLY A 125 10.07 6.49 14.66
N TYR A 126 8.90 5.89 14.57
CA TYR A 126 8.15 5.73 13.31
C TYR A 126 7.87 7.06 12.61
N ARG A 127 7.71 8.16 13.38
CA ARG A 127 7.43 9.50 12.83
C ARG A 127 8.54 10.04 11.92
N ALA A 128 9.73 9.50 12.02
CA ALA A 128 10.82 9.86 11.11
C ALA A 128 10.69 9.17 9.75
N GLN A 129 10.01 8.03 9.70
CA GLN A 129 9.94 7.15 8.53
C GLN A 129 8.63 7.31 7.74
N VAL A 130 7.52 7.67 8.41
CA VAL A 130 6.20 7.70 7.80
C VAL A 130 5.59 9.10 7.77
N ASP A 131 4.77 9.34 6.78
CA ASP A 131 3.80 10.41 6.77
C ASP A 131 2.57 9.96 7.57
N VAL A 132 2.51 10.40 8.82
CA VAL A 132 1.49 9.95 9.77
C VAL A 132 0.08 10.27 9.28
N ASP A 133 -0.10 11.43 8.65
CA ASP A 133 -1.41 11.87 8.18
C ASP A 133 -1.96 10.93 7.10
N SER A 134 -1.11 10.44 6.19
CA SER A 134 -1.54 9.46 5.17
C SER A 134 -1.97 8.12 5.79
N PHE A 135 -1.32 7.68 6.86
CA PHE A 135 -1.71 6.45 7.58
C PHE A 135 -3.03 6.64 8.35
N VAL A 136 -3.21 7.81 8.97
CA VAL A 136 -4.45 8.15 9.67
C VAL A 136 -5.63 8.24 8.69
N ASP A 137 -5.46 8.93 7.57
CA ASP A 137 -6.48 9.03 6.53
C ASP A 137 -6.85 7.65 5.97
N TYR A 138 -5.84 6.80 5.71
CA TYR A 138 -6.06 5.43 5.28
C TYR A 138 -6.89 4.64 6.29
N LEU A 139 -6.53 4.71 7.57
CA LEU A 139 -7.26 4.03 8.64
C LEU A 139 -8.70 4.53 8.73
N ILE A 140 -8.90 5.83 8.82
CA ILE A 140 -10.23 6.44 8.96
C ILE A 140 -11.13 6.04 7.78
N LEU A 141 -10.61 6.14 6.56
CA LEU A 141 -11.41 5.86 5.38
C LEU A 141 -11.83 4.38 5.32
N ASN A 142 -10.90 3.46 5.55
CA ASN A 142 -11.18 2.04 5.51
C ASN A 142 -12.10 1.59 6.67
N GLU A 143 -11.93 2.14 7.87
CA GLU A 143 -12.82 1.87 9.00
C GLU A 143 -14.22 2.43 8.76
N PHE A 144 -14.32 3.68 8.29
CA PHE A 144 -15.60 4.32 8.00
C PHE A 144 -16.40 3.57 6.93
N THR A 145 -15.73 3.07 5.91
CA THR A 145 -16.37 2.32 4.83
C THR A 145 -16.48 0.82 5.11
N THR A 146 -15.94 0.34 6.23
CA THR A 146 -15.88 -1.09 6.57
C THR A 146 -15.27 -1.91 5.43
N ASN A 147 -14.12 -1.46 4.91
CA ASN A 147 -13.45 -2.15 3.81
C ASN A 147 -12.79 -3.43 4.31
N TYR A 148 -13.40 -4.57 4.02
CA TYR A 148 -13.00 -5.87 4.55
C TYR A 148 -11.58 -6.30 4.16
N ASP A 149 -11.14 -5.92 2.98
CA ASP A 149 -9.82 -6.31 2.44
C ASP A 149 -8.66 -5.48 3.03
N ALA A 150 -8.95 -4.30 3.53
CA ALA A 150 -7.90 -3.39 4.01
C ALA A 150 -7.00 -4.04 5.08
N GLY A 151 -5.69 -3.84 4.93
CA GLY A 151 -4.68 -4.41 5.84
C GLY A 151 -4.35 -5.89 5.61
N SER A 152 -5.07 -6.58 4.71
CA SER A 152 -4.78 -7.97 4.33
C SER A 152 -4.57 -8.13 2.84
N TYR A 153 -5.37 -7.42 2.05
CA TYR A 153 -5.33 -7.39 0.59
C TYR A 153 -5.45 -5.96 0.11
N SER A 154 -5.15 -5.72 -1.15
CA SER A 154 -5.34 -4.41 -1.81
C SER A 154 -4.76 -3.24 -1.00
N THR A 155 -3.68 -3.50 -0.27
CA THR A 155 -3.02 -2.53 0.60
C THR A 155 -1.70 -2.08 -0.01
N TYR A 156 -1.57 -0.79 -0.24
CA TYR A 156 -0.43 -0.21 -0.94
C TYR A 156 0.29 0.81 -0.07
N ILE A 157 1.61 0.66 -0.02
CA ILE A 157 2.52 1.56 0.67
C ILE A 157 3.54 2.06 -0.36
N TYR A 158 3.73 3.35 -0.45
CA TYR A 158 4.70 3.91 -1.38
C TYR A 158 5.65 4.89 -0.69
N ARG A 159 6.79 5.08 -1.31
CA ARG A 159 7.77 6.08 -0.93
C ARG A 159 8.36 6.71 -2.18
N ASP A 160 8.38 8.02 -2.21
CA ASP A 160 9.14 8.78 -3.20
C ASP A 160 10.63 8.82 -2.83
N VAL A 161 11.46 9.17 -3.78
CA VAL A 161 12.91 9.35 -3.53
C VAL A 161 13.09 10.35 -2.39
N SER A 162 13.83 9.93 -1.35
CA SER A 162 14.04 10.74 -0.12
C SER A 162 12.78 11.16 0.64
N GLY A 163 11.64 10.59 0.29
CA GLY A 163 10.36 10.83 0.96
C GLY A 163 10.16 9.99 2.21
N ARG A 164 8.99 10.12 2.81
CA ARG A 164 8.49 9.23 3.86
C ARG A 164 7.57 8.19 3.27
N LEU A 165 7.39 7.09 3.98
CA LEU A 165 6.38 6.10 3.64
C LEU A 165 4.98 6.70 3.74
N LYS A 166 4.17 6.45 2.72
CA LYS A 166 2.78 6.90 2.61
C LYS A 166 1.90 5.74 2.20
N MET A 167 0.64 5.81 2.60
CA MET A 167 -0.37 4.86 2.14
C MET A 167 -1.25 5.48 1.06
N CYS A 168 -1.81 4.64 0.20
CA CYS A 168 -2.88 5.04 -0.70
C CYS A 168 -4.01 4.01 -0.70
N VAL A 169 -5.20 4.46 -1.01
CA VAL A 169 -6.40 3.63 -1.07
C VAL A 169 -6.49 2.92 -2.41
N TRP A 170 -7.05 1.70 -2.39
CA TRP A 170 -7.29 0.89 -3.59
C TRP A 170 -8.40 -0.12 -3.34
N ASP A 171 -9.18 -0.40 -4.38
CA ASP A 171 -10.15 -1.50 -4.45
C ASP A 171 -11.16 -1.54 -3.30
N PHE A 172 -12.13 -0.66 -3.36
CA PHE A 172 -13.21 -0.56 -2.37
C PHE A 172 -14.44 -1.40 -2.76
N ASN A 173 -14.27 -2.44 -3.60
CA ASN A 173 -15.38 -3.28 -4.04
C ASN A 173 -16.07 -4.02 -2.88
N ASN A 174 -15.32 -4.35 -1.84
CA ASN A 174 -15.83 -5.02 -0.63
C ASN A 174 -16.16 -4.05 0.52
N ALA A 175 -16.14 -2.75 0.24
CA ALA A 175 -16.51 -1.73 1.22
C ALA A 175 -18.03 -1.55 1.31
N CYS A 176 -18.50 -0.85 2.35
CA CYS A 176 -19.91 -0.51 2.57
C CYS A 176 -20.85 -1.72 2.57
N ASP A 177 -20.44 -2.82 3.21
CA ASP A 177 -21.19 -4.08 3.30
C ASP A 177 -21.44 -4.79 1.96
N ASN A 178 -20.61 -4.53 0.98
CA ASN A 178 -20.71 -5.21 -0.32
C ASN A 178 -20.01 -6.57 -0.36
N TYR A 179 -19.48 -7.05 0.76
CA TYR A 179 -18.87 -8.37 0.88
C TYR A 179 -19.94 -9.46 1.00
N GLN A 180 -20.17 -10.21 -0.07
CA GLN A 180 -21.33 -11.10 -0.22
C GLN A 180 -21.29 -12.37 0.63
N GLU A 181 -20.16 -12.74 1.20
CA GLU A 181 -20.03 -13.97 2.00
C GLU A 181 -20.41 -13.78 3.48
N GLN A 182 -20.51 -12.56 3.95
CA GLN A 182 -20.89 -12.23 5.33
C GLN A 182 -21.93 -11.11 5.34
N THR A 183 -23.15 -11.45 5.69
CA THR A 183 -24.33 -10.58 5.60
C THR A 183 -24.53 -9.65 6.79
N THR A 184 -23.52 -9.30 7.55
CA THR A 184 -23.74 -8.46 8.72
C THR A 184 -22.77 -7.30 8.76
N MET A 185 -23.26 -6.15 8.39
CA MET A 185 -22.68 -4.88 8.82
C MET A 185 -22.67 -4.83 10.35
N GLN A 186 -21.61 -5.29 10.96
CA GLN A 186 -21.40 -5.03 12.38
C GLN A 186 -20.76 -3.64 12.52
N VAL A 187 -21.58 -2.62 12.45
CA VAL A 187 -21.21 -1.21 12.63
C VAL A 187 -20.50 -0.94 13.97
N GLN A 188 -20.47 -1.92 14.85
CA GLN A 188 -19.94 -1.77 16.20
C GLN A 188 -18.47 -2.15 16.36
N HIS A 189 -17.84 -2.69 15.31
CA HIS A 189 -16.46 -3.16 15.40
C HIS A 189 -15.60 -2.56 14.29
N PHE A 190 -14.58 -1.86 14.70
CA PHE A 190 -13.51 -1.43 13.82
C PHE A 190 -12.66 -2.66 13.43
N ASP A 191 -12.90 -3.21 12.27
CA ASP A 191 -12.27 -4.48 11.86
C ASP A 191 -10.89 -4.28 11.23
N VAL A 192 -10.66 -3.15 10.59
CA VAL A 192 -9.38 -2.89 9.91
C VAL A 192 -8.24 -2.75 10.93
N HIS A 193 -8.48 -2.12 12.07
CA HIS A 193 -7.46 -1.98 13.10
C HIS A 193 -6.91 -3.31 13.62
N ARG A 194 -7.71 -4.38 13.58
CA ARG A 194 -7.27 -5.71 14.01
C ARG A 194 -6.32 -6.38 13.03
N LYS A 195 -6.30 -5.91 11.79
CA LYS A 195 -5.48 -6.48 10.70
C LYS A 195 -4.19 -5.69 10.47
N LEU A 196 -4.21 -4.42 10.80
CA LEU A 196 -3.06 -3.53 10.60
C LEU A 196 -2.07 -3.52 11.76
N TRP A 197 -2.43 -4.14 12.93
CA TRP A 197 -1.62 -4.12 14.14
C TRP A 197 -1.35 -5.53 14.69
#